data_b5c8db865b93b59aac54fa00e4aa5808
#
_entry.id   b5c8db865b93b59aac54fa00e4aa5808
#
_cell.length_a   1.000
_cell.length_b   1.000
_cell.length_c   1.000
_cell.angle_alpha   90.00
_cell.angle_beta   90.00
_cell.angle_gamma   90.00
#
_symmetry.space_group_name_H-M   'P 1'
#
loop_
_entity.id
_entity.type
_entity.pdbx_description
1 polymer ?
#
loop_
_entity_poly.entity_id
_entity_poly.type
_entity_poly.pdbx_seq_one_letter_code
_entity_poly.pdbx_strand_id
1 'polypeptide(L)'
;MLPNRDVYEVAIVGFGPTGAVAAGLLGKKGIRTFVCDKLHDVYDKPRAIALDHEIARVFQHLGLTEKTQPFLEPFTDSVFYGVDGQMIKRMSTVSAPYPLAHLPSMVFTQPPVEKVLREHAASFDCIDIQLGQALVNLEQDDDISTLSLQAEDGSVSTIKAQYVIGSDGASSAVRGFAGIGLQDLDFDEPWLVADVLVNEEGLSKLPTTSVQYCNPQRPCTYLICPGNHRRWEISINPGEDPQMVSTPEGTWKLLAPWITPQDGELWRQASYRFHALVADTWRNKRFFLAGDSAHQQPPFLGQGMCQGVRDAVNVCWRLEAVLRNGASDTLLDSYGVERKAHVMELTMRIKGIGKLITERDVEKARARDAKLLDECGGLVKAMPRQEVQPALTVGLLSPVLHPARGTIFPQPLLQNKDGQPLRMDEIFPAGWKIIFSSQAGAECLRATSTHHLSHLQVAQIGVGQLVELENVLANWFAKHAVVAAIVRPDQYIYGVCANANDVMQQLDALKLL
;
A
#
# COMPACT_ATOMS: atom_id res chain seq x y z
N MET A 1 29.58 22.17 0.19
CA MET A 1 30.02 21.85 1.55
C MET A 1 30.03 20.36 1.70
N LEU A 2 31.08 19.75 2.25
CA LEU A 2 31.04 18.33 2.63
C LEU A 2 29.91 18.17 3.67
N PRO A 3 29.02 17.14 3.55
CA PRO A 3 27.94 16.95 4.51
C PRO A 3 28.54 16.78 5.91
N ASN A 4 28.00 17.54 6.87
CA ASN A 4 28.37 17.39 8.28
C ASN A 4 28.07 15.95 8.69
N ARG A 5 29.08 15.15 9.06
CA ARG A 5 28.92 13.73 9.40
C ARG A 5 28.01 13.51 10.63
N ASP A 6 27.68 14.58 11.37
CA ASP A 6 26.83 14.54 12.57
C ASP A 6 25.34 14.70 12.27
N VAL A 7 24.94 14.96 11.01
CA VAL A 7 23.55 15.18 10.61
C VAL A 7 23.16 14.19 9.51
N TYR A 8 22.12 13.40 9.77
CA TYR A 8 21.51 12.54 8.75
C TYR A 8 20.68 13.37 7.75
N GLU A 9 20.54 12.87 6.55
CA GLU A 9 19.65 13.51 5.56
C GLU A 9 18.18 13.21 5.90
N VAL A 10 17.90 11.96 6.34
CA VAL A 10 16.57 11.53 6.78
C VAL A 10 16.69 10.72 8.06
N ALA A 11 15.73 10.90 8.98
CA ALA A 11 15.49 9.99 10.08
C ALA A 11 14.14 9.31 9.90
N ILE A 12 14.06 8.00 10.17
CA ILE A 12 12.82 7.22 10.14
C ILE A 12 12.53 6.76 11.57
N VAL A 13 11.37 7.11 12.08
CA VAL A 13 10.87 6.65 13.39
C VAL A 13 9.81 5.59 13.14
N GLY A 14 10.09 4.36 13.59
CA GLY A 14 9.30 3.17 13.34
C GLY A 14 9.84 2.34 12.16
N PHE A 15 10.19 1.06 12.43
CA PHE A 15 10.81 0.16 11.47
C PHE A 15 9.87 -1.01 11.09
N GLY A 16 8.55 -0.78 11.16
CA GLY A 16 7.54 -1.66 10.59
C GLY A 16 7.60 -1.67 9.05
N PRO A 17 6.68 -2.35 8.35
CA PRO A 17 6.72 -2.51 6.88
C PRO A 17 6.89 -1.19 6.13
N THR A 18 6.20 -0.12 6.54
CA THR A 18 6.30 1.21 5.91
C THR A 18 7.70 1.80 6.07
N GLY A 19 8.24 1.81 7.30
CA GLY A 19 9.57 2.34 7.57
C GLY A 19 10.68 1.51 6.94
N ALA A 20 10.55 0.18 6.92
CA ALA A 20 11.53 -0.70 6.29
C ALA A 20 11.57 -0.51 4.76
N VAL A 21 10.43 -0.34 4.11
CA VAL A 21 10.36 0.00 2.68
C VAL A 21 10.98 1.39 2.44
N ALA A 22 10.65 2.40 3.25
CA ALA A 22 11.23 3.74 3.13
C ALA A 22 12.75 3.69 3.27
N ALA A 23 13.29 3.00 4.29
CA ALA A 23 14.72 2.81 4.50
C ALA A 23 15.39 2.12 3.29
N GLY A 24 14.79 1.04 2.78
CA GLY A 24 15.30 0.35 1.58
C GLY A 24 15.33 1.23 0.33
N LEU A 25 14.30 2.05 0.11
CA LEU A 25 14.22 2.99 -1.01
C LEU A 25 15.28 4.09 -0.91
N LEU A 26 15.44 4.70 0.27
CA LEU A 26 16.45 5.73 0.54
C LEU A 26 17.87 5.16 0.47
N GLY A 27 18.08 3.96 1.04
CA GLY A 27 19.36 3.24 1.00
C GLY A 27 19.81 2.96 -0.43
N LYS A 28 18.90 2.52 -1.30
CA LYS A 28 19.16 2.28 -2.73
C LYS A 28 19.62 3.55 -3.47
N LYS A 29 19.29 4.74 -2.93
CA LYS A 29 19.68 6.04 -3.47
C LYS A 29 20.88 6.68 -2.76
N GLY A 30 21.52 5.95 -1.85
CA GLY A 30 22.66 6.43 -1.08
C GLY A 30 22.32 7.62 -0.18
N ILE A 31 21.05 7.76 0.23
CA ILE A 31 20.60 8.82 1.15
C ILE A 31 20.94 8.37 2.58
N ARG A 32 21.76 9.15 3.26
CA ARG A 32 22.20 8.83 4.61
C ARG A 32 21.03 8.91 5.59
N THR A 33 20.59 7.76 6.06
CA THR A 33 19.35 7.63 6.83
C THR A 33 19.61 6.97 8.17
N PHE A 34 19.05 7.56 9.22
CA PHE A 34 18.94 6.96 10.54
C PHE A 34 17.56 6.32 10.70
N VAL A 35 17.50 5.13 11.30
CA VAL A 35 16.25 4.40 11.55
C VAL A 35 16.19 3.99 13.03
N CYS A 36 15.08 4.24 13.69
CA CYS A 36 14.84 3.72 15.04
C CYS A 36 13.48 3.04 15.17
N ASP A 37 13.43 2.07 16.08
CA ASP A 37 12.19 1.46 16.54
C ASP A 37 12.29 1.17 18.05
N LYS A 38 11.17 1.31 18.75
CA LYS A 38 11.07 0.97 20.18
C LYS A 38 11.13 -0.53 20.44
N LEU A 39 10.82 -1.36 19.44
CA LEU A 39 10.93 -2.82 19.50
C LEU A 39 12.33 -3.26 19.05
N HIS A 40 12.81 -4.36 19.64
CA HIS A 40 14.10 -4.95 19.28
C HIS A 40 14.04 -5.84 18.04
N ASP A 41 12.87 -6.36 17.68
CA ASP A 41 12.69 -7.27 16.57
C ASP A 41 11.33 -7.08 15.88
N VAL A 42 11.12 -7.83 14.82
CA VAL A 42 9.83 -7.93 14.14
C VAL A 42 8.80 -8.53 15.10
N TYR A 43 7.60 -7.95 15.12
CA TYR A 43 6.49 -8.56 15.86
C TYR A 43 6.12 -9.92 15.26
N ASP A 44 6.19 -10.98 16.03
CA ASP A 44 6.13 -12.40 15.61
C ASP A 44 4.73 -12.89 15.19
N LYS A 45 3.69 -12.04 15.31
CA LYS A 45 2.32 -12.39 14.95
C LYS A 45 1.84 -11.63 13.72
N PRO A 46 1.02 -12.25 12.85
CA PRO A 46 0.54 -11.62 11.63
C PRO A 46 -0.43 -10.46 11.96
N ARG A 47 -0.17 -9.27 11.39
CA ARG A 47 -1.11 -8.14 11.40
C ARG A 47 -1.77 -7.99 10.04
N ALA A 48 -1.04 -7.55 9.03
CA ALA A 48 -1.48 -7.56 7.64
C ALA A 48 -1.37 -8.97 7.05
N ILE A 49 -2.31 -9.30 6.15
CA ILE A 49 -2.38 -10.62 5.49
C ILE A 49 -2.61 -10.52 3.99
N ALA A 50 -2.84 -9.35 3.45
CA ALA A 50 -3.08 -9.16 2.03
C ALA A 50 -2.21 -8.05 1.46
N LEU A 51 -1.74 -8.24 0.23
CA LEU A 51 -1.07 -7.24 -0.57
C LEU A 51 -1.52 -7.34 -2.04
N ASP A 52 -1.37 -6.25 -2.76
CA ASP A 52 -1.72 -6.18 -4.17
C ASP A 52 -0.49 -6.09 -5.08
N HIS A 53 -0.71 -6.16 -6.39
CA HIS A 53 0.35 -6.19 -7.39
C HIS A 53 1.18 -4.90 -7.45
N GLU A 54 0.66 -3.77 -6.97
CA GLU A 54 1.44 -2.54 -6.87
C GLU A 54 2.54 -2.69 -5.81
N ILE A 55 2.21 -3.30 -4.67
CA ILE A 55 3.19 -3.59 -3.62
C ILE A 55 4.20 -4.65 -4.06
N ALA A 56 3.75 -5.68 -4.81
CA ALA A 56 4.67 -6.64 -5.43
C ALA A 56 5.65 -5.96 -6.40
N ARG A 57 5.18 -4.96 -7.17
CA ARG A 57 6.03 -4.12 -8.02
C ARG A 57 7.04 -3.28 -7.22
N VAL A 58 6.67 -2.81 -6.02
CA VAL A 58 7.61 -2.16 -5.10
C VAL A 58 8.67 -3.14 -4.60
N PHE A 59 8.28 -4.36 -4.23
CA PHE A 59 9.24 -5.41 -3.83
C PHE A 59 10.17 -5.80 -4.99
N GLN A 60 9.65 -5.85 -6.23
CA GLN A 60 10.48 -6.00 -7.43
C GLN A 60 11.48 -4.86 -7.56
N HIS A 61 11.04 -3.61 -7.39
CA HIS A 61 11.92 -2.44 -7.46
C HIS A 61 13.04 -2.50 -6.41
N LEU A 62 12.77 -3.02 -5.21
CA LEU A 62 13.76 -3.28 -4.18
C LEU A 62 14.66 -4.51 -4.45
N GLY A 63 14.35 -5.34 -5.46
CA GLY A 63 15.06 -6.59 -5.74
C GLY A 63 14.71 -7.73 -4.78
N LEU A 64 13.49 -7.71 -4.22
CA LEU A 64 13.06 -8.63 -3.16
C LEU A 64 12.01 -9.65 -3.62
N THR A 65 11.64 -9.69 -4.90
CA THR A 65 10.61 -10.60 -5.42
C THR A 65 10.87 -12.06 -5.01
N GLU A 66 12.07 -12.58 -5.28
CA GLU A 66 12.41 -13.97 -4.97
C GLU A 66 12.46 -14.25 -3.46
N LYS A 67 12.95 -13.29 -2.67
CA LYS A 67 13.08 -13.43 -1.22
C LYS A 67 11.73 -13.40 -0.50
N THR A 68 10.74 -12.69 -1.05
CA THR A 68 9.40 -12.60 -0.47
C THR A 68 8.44 -13.67 -0.98
N GLN A 69 8.67 -14.20 -2.19
CA GLN A 69 7.83 -15.21 -2.85
C GLN A 69 7.45 -16.42 -1.97
N PRO A 70 8.35 -17.00 -1.15
CA PRO A 70 7.99 -18.16 -0.32
C PRO A 70 6.91 -17.91 0.73
N PHE A 71 6.61 -16.65 1.01
CA PHE A 71 5.63 -16.22 2.04
C PHE A 71 4.35 -15.69 1.46
N LEU A 72 4.18 -15.74 0.11
CA LEU A 72 3.05 -15.21 -0.62
C LEU A 72 2.31 -16.33 -1.33
N GLU A 73 0.98 -16.26 -1.30
CA GLU A 73 0.09 -17.13 -2.08
C GLU A 73 -0.99 -16.30 -2.80
N PRO A 74 -1.57 -16.79 -3.91
CA PRO A 74 -2.67 -16.10 -4.57
C PRO A 74 -3.85 -15.90 -3.63
N PHE A 75 -4.45 -14.70 -3.65
CA PHE A 75 -5.69 -14.43 -2.93
C PHE A 75 -6.84 -15.17 -3.60
N THR A 76 -7.65 -15.89 -2.83
CA THR A 76 -8.90 -16.52 -3.30
C THR A 76 -10.01 -15.47 -3.47
N ASP A 77 -11.05 -15.81 -4.23
CA ASP A 77 -12.24 -14.95 -4.28
C ASP A 77 -12.81 -14.70 -2.88
N SER A 78 -13.45 -13.55 -2.71
CA SER A 78 -14.24 -13.24 -1.53
C SER A 78 -15.73 -13.28 -1.87
N VAL A 79 -16.46 -14.16 -1.20
CA VAL A 79 -17.91 -14.32 -1.37
C VAL A 79 -18.64 -13.66 -0.20
N PHE A 80 -19.66 -12.89 -0.48
CA PHE A 80 -20.49 -12.23 0.54
C PHE A 80 -21.83 -12.97 0.62
N TYR A 81 -22.15 -13.49 1.80
CA TYR A 81 -23.42 -14.13 2.08
C TYR A 81 -24.34 -13.19 2.86
N GLY A 82 -25.58 -13.08 2.40
CA GLY A 82 -26.63 -12.27 3.02
C GLY A 82 -27.31 -12.98 4.19
N VAL A 83 -28.42 -12.38 4.65
CA VAL A 83 -29.16 -12.79 5.85
C VAL A 83 -29.65 -14.24 5.78
N ASP A 84 -30.15 -14.65 4.61
CA ASP A 84 -30.74 -15.97 4.41
C ASP A 84 -29.74 -16.96 3.77
N GLY A 85 -28.44 -16.66 3.85
CA GLY A 85 -27.34 -17.51 3.36
C GLY A 85 -27.13 -17.48 1.83
N GLN A 86 -27.84 -16.63 1.09
CA GLN A 86 -27.65 -16.44 -0.34
C GLN A 86 -26.40 -15.60 -0.64
N MET A 87 -25.73 -15.88 -1.75
CA MET A 87 -24.66 -15.04 -2.24
C MET A 87 -25.20 -13.70 -2.75
N ILE A 88 -24.74 -12.59 -2.18
CA ILE A 88 -25.19 -11.23 -2.53
C ILE A 88 -24.12 -10.42 -3.26
N LYS A 89 -22.85 -10.82 -3.16
CA LYS A 89 -21.71 -10.17 -3.84
C LYS A 89 -20.55 -11.14 -3.96
N ARG A 90 -19.74 -10.98 -4.99
CA ARG A 90 -18.48 -11.71 -5.17
C ARG A 90 -17.40 -10.76 -5.64
N MET A 91 -16.25 -10.81 -5.00
CA MET A 91 -15.06 -10.08 -5.42
C MET A 91 -13.98 -11.07 -5.84
N SER A 92 -13.44 -10.86 -7.04
CA SER A 92 -12.35 -11.65 -7.62
C SER A 92 -11.12 -10.78 -7.83
N THR A 93 -10.14 -11.32 -8.55
CA THR A 93 -9.00 -10.57 -9.08
C THR A 93 -9.11 -10.46 -10.59
N VAL A 94 -8.40 -9.50 -11.21
CA VAL A 94 -8.29 -9.43 -12.66
C VAL A 94 -7.60 -10.69 -13.21
N SER A 95 -8.05 -11.14 -14.38
CA SER A 95 -7.45 -12.30 -15.07
C SER A 95 -6.16 -11.92 -15.78
N ALA A 96 -5.34 -12.92 -16.12
CA ALA A 96 -4.22 -12.73 -17.01
C ALA A 96 -4.72 -12.32 -18.45
N PRO A 97 -3.92 -11.54 -19.18
CA PRO A 97 -2.60 -11.03 -18.80
C PRO A 97 -2.66 -9.97 -17.70
N TYR A 98 -1.76 -10.08 -16.71
CA TYR A 98 -1.81 -9.21 -15.54
C TYR A 98 -1.27 -7.81 -15.86
N PRO A 99 -2.01 -6.74 -15.50
CA PRO A 99 -1.64 -5.37 -15.90
C PRO A 99 -0.31 -4.88 -15.32
N LEU A 100 0.17 -5.44 -14.21
CA LEU A 100 1.47 -5.10 -13.61
C LEU A 100 2.48 -6.26 -13.63
N ALA A 101 2.24 -7.31 -14.44
CA ALA A 101 3.07 -8.51 -14.53
C ALA A 101 3.34 -9.21 -13.17
N HIS A 102 2.40 -9.07 -12.24
CA HIS A 102 2.34 -9.72 -10.94
C HIS A 102 0.92 -10.22 -10.68
N LEU A 103 0.79 -11.24 -9.82
CA LEU A 103 -0.52 -11.66 -9.32
C LEU A 103 -1.25 -10.45 -8.71
N PRO A 104 -2.51 -10.20 -9.11
CA PRO A 104 -3.19 -8.93 -8.77
C PRO A 104 -3.46 -8.75 -7.28
N SER A 105 -3.73 -9.85 -6.57
CA SER A 105 -3.89 -9.87 -5.11
C SER A 105 -3.27 -11.13 -4.55
N MET A 106 -2.63 -10.99 -3.42
CA MET A 106 -1.93 -12.08 -2.72
C MET A 106 -2.26 -12.02 -1.24
N VAL A 107 -2.30 -13.17 -0.60
CA VAL A 107 -2.18 -13.30 0.85
C VAL A 107 -0.72 -13.55 1.22
N PHE A 108 -0.33 -13.14 2.42
CA PHE A 108 1.05 -13.29 2.85
C PHE A 108 1.16 -13.43 4.38
N THR A 109 2.29 -13.98 4.82
CA THR A 109 2.67 -14.03 6.23
C THR A 109 3.58 -12.85 6.53
N GLN A 110 3.07 -11.87 7.32
CA GLN A 110 3.77 -10.59 7.52
C GLN A 110 5.14 -10.71 8.20
N PRO A 111 5.34 -11.45 9.33
CA PRO A 111 6.61 -11.41 10.04
C PRO A 111 7.83 -11.76 9.17
N PRO A 112 7.86 -12.87 8.39
CA PRO A 112 9.00 -13.16 7.53
C PRO A 112 9.19 -12.17 6.38
N VAL A 113 8.11 -11.62 5.81
CA VAL A 113 8.23 -10.57 4.78
C VAL A 113 8.83 -9.30 5.38
N GLU A 114 8.39 -8.87 6.57
CA GLU A 114 8.94 -7.71 7.27
C GLU A 114 10.43 -7.91 7.60
N LYS A 115 10.83 -9.12 8.00
CA LYS A 115 12.23 -9.47 8.23
C LYS A 115 13.07 -9.28 6.96
N VAL A 116 12.59 -9.78 5.81
CA VAL A 116 13.26 -9.57 4.50
C VAL A 116 13.42 -8.09 4.18
N LEU A 117 12.40 -7.25 4.45
CA LEU A 117 12.46 -5.80 4.23
C LEU A 117 13.49 -5.14 5.14
N ARG A 118 13.54 -5.49 6.44
CA ARG A 118 14.50 -4.95 7.41
C ARG A 118 15.94 -5.37 7.09
N GLU A 119 16.17 -6.64 6.75
CA GLU A 119 17.48 -7.15 6.33
C GLU A 119 17.98 -6.44 5.06
N HIS A 120 17.08 -6.18 4.11
CA HIS A 120 17.43 -5.41 2.92
C HIS A 120 17.84 -3.98 3.26
N ALA A 121 17.08 -3.29 4.10
CA ALA A 121 17.44 -1.94 4.54
C ALA A 121 18.79 -1.92 5.26
N ALA A 122 19.04 -2.90 6.13
CA ALA A 122 20.30 -3.03 6.87
C ALA A 122 21.52 -3.36 5.98
N SER A 123 21.30 -3.77 4.73
CA SER A 123 22.40 -4.09 3.80
C SER A 123 23.06 -2.87 3.16
N PHE A 124 22.55 -1.65 3.39
CA PHE A 124 23.11 -0.43 2.84
C PHE A 124 23.99 0.29 3.86
N ASP A 125 25.24 0.60 3.50
CA ASP A 125 26.21 1.32 4.35
C ASP A 125 25.76 2.72 4.78
N CYS A 126 24.77 3.31 4.07
CA CYS A 126 24.22 4.62 4.37
C CYS A 126 23.01 4.56 5.33
N ILE A 127 22.62 3.39 5.81
CA ILE A 127 21.49 3.21 6.73
C ILE A 127 22.01 2.79 8.10
N ASP A 128 21.83 3.66 9.11
CA ASP A 128 22.15 3.39 10.51
C ASP A 128 20.88 3.02 11.27
N ILE A 129 20.82 1.81 11.84
CA ILE A 129 19.62 1.27 12.51
C ILE A 129 19.90 1.13 14.01
N GLN A 130 19.01 1.70 14.83
CA GLN A 130 19.02 1.53 16.29
C GLN A 130 17.64 1.05 16.76
N LEU A 131 17.59 -0.19 17.25
CA LEU A 131 16.39 -0.81 17.82
C LEU A 131 16.37 -0.65 19.34
N GLY A 132 15.20 -0.83 19.98
CA GLY A 132 15.02 -0.59 21.42
C GLY A 132 15.09 0.89 21.78
N GLN A 133 14.83 1.80 20.84
CA GLN A 133 14.90 3.25 21.00
C GLN A 133 13.53 3.89 20.83
N ALA A 134 12.97 4.45 21.88
CA ALA A 134 11.72 5.17 21.85
C ALA A 134 11.94 6.67 21.62
N LEU A 135 11.22 7.29 20.68
CA LEU A 135 11.22 8.74 20.52
C LEU A 135 10.50 9.38 21.72
N VAL A 136 11.23 10.22 22.49
CA VAL A 136 10.71 10.91 23.68
C VAL A 136 10.62 12.42 23.53
N ASN A 137 11.31 13.01 22.54
CA ASN A 137 11.14 14.40 22.12
C ASN A 137 11.49 14.58 20.65
N LEU A 138 10.85 15.54 19.99
CA LEU A 138 11.10 15.91 18.60
C LEU A 138 10.92 17.40 18.40
N GLU A 139 11.97 18.05 17.96
CA GLU A 139 11.99 19.49 17.69
C GLU A 139 12.51 19.75 16.26
N GLN A 140 12.20 20.90 15.72
CA GLN A 140 12.74 21.35 14.43
C GLN A 140 12.98 22.85 14.41
N ASP A 141 14.04 23.26 13.74
CA ASP A 141 14.26 24.62 13.28
C ASP A 141 14.05 24.69 11.74
N ASP A 142 14.53 25.77 11.12
CA ASP A 142 14.35 25.94 9.69
C ASP A 142 15.19 24.96 8.85
N ASP A 143 16.26 24.39 9.39
CA ASP A 143 17.23 23.55 8.67
C ASP A 143 17.29 22.11 9.17
N ILE A 144 17.10 21.88 10.46
CA ILE A 144 17.41 20.62 11.14
C ILE A 144 16.28 20.19 12.08
N SER A 145 16.07 18.90 12.14
CA SER A 145 15.24 18.23 13.14
C SER A 145 16.13 17.57 14.18
N THR A 146 15.74 17.66 15.45
CA THR A 146 16.44 17.04 16.59
C THR A 146 15.52 16.03 17.25
N LEU A 147 15.94 14.76 17.26
CA LEU A 147 15.24 13.64 17.88
C LEU A 147 15.93 13.28 19.19
N SER A 148 15.19 13.22 20.30
CA SER A 148 15.66 12.62 21.55
C SER A 148 15.12 11.20 21.66
N LEU A 149 16.01 10.23 21.78
CA LEU A 149 15.69 8.81 21.82
C LEU A 149 16.05 8.24 23.17
N GLN A 150 15.14 7.47 23.77
CA GLN A 150 15.34 6.82 25.05
C GLN A 150 15.47 5.31 24.87
N ALA A 151 16.57 4.75 25.36
CA ALA A 151 16.79 3.30 25.46
C ALA A 151 16.05 2.71 26.69
N GLU A 152 15.96 1.39 26.75
CA GLU A 152 15.29 0.68 27.87
C GLU A 152 15.94 0.93 29.25
N ASP A 153 17.24 1.18 29.27
CA ASP A 153 17.98 1.54 30.53
C ASP A 153 17.72 2.98 30.99
N GLY A 154 16.88 3.73 30.26
CA GLY A 154 16.54 5.13 30.52
C GLY A 154 17.55 6.15 30.00
N SER A 155 18.66 5.72 29.40
CA SER A 155 19.62 6.62 28.76
C SER A 155 19.00 7.34 27.58
N VAL A 156 19.33 8.61 27.39
CA VAL A 156 18.80 9.45 26.31
C VAL A 156 19.93 9.85 25.36
N SER A 157 19.76 9.60 24.10
CA SER A 157 20.65 10.03 23.03
C SER A 157 19.96 11.05 22.11
N THR A 158 20.74 11.82 21.36
CA THR A 158 20.22 12.84 20.45
C THR A 158 20.72 12.59 19.02
N ILE A 159 19.79 12.59 18.07
CA ILE A 159 20.04 12.45 16.64
C ILE A 159 19.57 13.70 15.91
N LYS A 160 20.34 14.14 14.91
CA LYS A 160 19.99 15.26 14.05
C LYS A 160 19.76 14.79 12.61
N ALA A 161 18.70 15.27 11.98
CA ALA A 161 18.38 14.97 10.59
C ALA A 161 17.77 16.18 9.86
N GLN A 162 17.93 16.25 8.53
CA GLN A 162 17.26 17.29 7.75
C GLN A 162 15.75 17.06 7.66
N TYR A 163 15.32 15.81 7.52
CA TYR A 163 13.91 15.41 7.45
C TYR A 163 13.62 14.22 8.36
N VAL A 164 12.37 14.09 8.81
CA VAL A 164 11.89 12.96 9.63
C VAL A 164 10.66 12.33 9.00
N ILE A 165 10.68 11.02 8.82
CA ILE A 165 9.51 10.22 8.45
C ILE A 165 9.00 9.48 9.70
N GLY A 166 7.82 9.85 10.19
CA GLY A 166 7.09 9.11 11.21
C GLY A 166 6.30 7.97 10.58
N SER A 167 6.75 6.73 10.83
CA SER A 167 6.08 5.49 10.46
C SER A 167 5.89 4.60 11.70
N ASP A 168 5.68 5.23 12.84
CA ASP A 168 5.66 4.68 14.19
C ASP A 168 4.27 4.20 14.65
N GLY A 169 3.37 3.99 13.69
CA GLY A 169 2.10 3.32 13.89
C GLY A 169 0.98 4.21 14.44
N ALA A 170 -0.14 3.59 14.81
CA ALA A 170 -1.38 4.27 15.18
C ALA A 170 -1.24 5.26 16.35
N SER A 171 -0.38 4.94 17.32
CA SER A 171 -0.06 5.78 18.48
C SER A 171 1.17 6.66 18.26
N SER A 172 1.36 7.16 17.05
CA SER A 172 2.55 7.89 16.60
C SER A 172 2.98 9.01 17.54
N ALA A 173 4.21 8.90 18.06
CA ALA A 173 4.87 9.96 18.81
C ALA A 173 5.25 11.12 17.89
N VAL A 174 5.70 10.84 16.65
CA VAL A 174 6.02 11.88 15.66
C VAL A 174 4.81 12.76 15.39
N ARG A 175 3.62 12.16 15.16
CA ARG A 175 2.37 12.91 14.99
C ARG A 175 2.06 13.78 16.19
N GLY A 176 2.23 13.23 17.41
CA GLY A 176 2.00 13.96 18.67
C GLY A 176 2.92 15.17 18.81
N PHE A 177 4.23 15.00 18.64
CA PHE A 177 5.22 16.10 18.71
C PHE A 177 5.05 17.11 17.57
N ALA A 178 4.61 16.67 16.39
CA ALA A 178 4.30 17.58 15.30
C ALA A 178 3.01 18.40 15.52
N GLY A 179 2.24 18.13 16.58
CA GLY A 179 0.97 18.80 16.88
C GLY A 179 -0.13 18.50 15.86
N ILE A 180 -0.08 17.35 15.18
CA ILE A 180 -1.00 16.99 14.12
C ILE A 180 -2.16 16.17 14.71
N GLY A 181 -3.40 16.64 14.53
CA GLY A 181 -4.63 15.95 14.89
C GLY A 181 -5.03 14.84 13.92
N LEU A 182 -6.06 14.09 14.30
CA LEU A 182 -6.70 13.07 13.48
C LEU A 182 -8.15 13.46 13.21
N GLN A 183 -8.53 13.47 11.95
CA GLN A 183 -9.93 13.57 11.51
C GLN A 183 -10.58 12.20 11.64
N ASP A 184 -11.68 12.11 12.39
CA ASP A 184 -12.53 10.92 12.45
C ASP A 184 -13.50 10.90 11.26
N LEU A 185 -13.55 9.78 10.55
CA LEU A 185 -14.45 9.55 9.42
C LEU A 185 -15.69 8.74 9.83
N ASP A 186 -16.07 8.76 11.11
CA ASP A 186 -17.26 8.12 11.68
C ASP A 186 -17.34 6.61 11.42
N PHE A 187 -16.29 5.88 11.74
CA PHE A 187 -16.28 4.43 11.79
C PHE A 187 -15.48 3.97 13.00
N ASP A 188 -16.15 3.32 13.95
CA ASP A 188 -15.56 2.83 15.18
C ASP A 188 -16.31 1.58 15.67
N GLU A 189 -15.76 0.39 15.39
CA GLU A 189 -16.37 -0.88 15.74
C GLU A 189 -15.39 -1.83 16.45
N PRO A 190 -15.82 -2.51 17.55
CA PRO A 190 -14.99 -3.51 18.21
C PRO A 190 -15.09 -4.86 17.48
N TRP A 191 -13.94 -5.46 17.20
CA TRP A 191 -13.80 -6.74 16.52
C TRP A 191 -12.79 -7.65 17.23
N LEU A 192 -13.04 -8.94 17.26
CA LEU A 192 -12.06 -9.97 17.56
C LEU A 192 -11.37 -10.38 16.26
N VAL A 193 -10.04 -10.36 16.24
CA VAL A 193 -9.21 -10.98 15.19
C VAL A 193 -8.60 -12.24 15.77
N ALA A 194 -8.93 -13.38 15.18
CA ALA A 194 -8.40 -14.69 15.55
C ALA A 194 -7.65 -15.32 14.36
N ASP A 195 -6.37 -15.58 14.56
CA ASP A 195 -5.50 -16.31 13.63
C ASP A 195 -5.27 -17.71 14.16
N VAL A 196 -5.57 -18.73 13.36
CA VAL A 196 -5.49 -20.15 13.73
C VAL A 196 -4.64 -20.91 12.73
N LEU A 197 -3.75 -21.76 13.22
CA LEU A 197 -3.06 -22.77 12.42
C LEU A 197 -3.92 -24.04 12.45
N VAL A 198 -4.62 -24.30 11.36
CA VAL A 198 -5.67 -25.34 11.26
C VAL A 198 -5.04 -26.64 10.75
N ASN A 199 -5.35 -27.78 11.36
CA ASN A 199 -4.91 -29.08 10.90
C ASN A 199 -5.70 -29.57 9.67
N GLU A 200 -5.32 -30.68 9.06
CA GLU A 200 -5.95 -31.22 7.84
C GLU A 200 -7.45 -31.53 8.04
N GLU A 201 -7.83 -32.06 9.19
CA GLU A 201 -9.23 -32.37 9.51
C GLU A 201 -10.06 -31.07 9.61
N GLY A 202 -9.54 -30.05 10.30
CA GLY A 202 -10.16 -28.75 10.41
C GLY A 202 -10.29 -28.05 9.05
N LEU A 203 -9.23 -28.11 8.20
CA LEU A 203 -9.27 -27.53 6.86
C LEU A 203 -10.38 -28.15 5.99
N SER A 204 -10.66 -29.46 6.15
CA SER A 204 -11.72 -30.13 5.38
C SER A 204 -13.14 -29.64 5.71
N LYS A 205 -13.33 -29.00 6.88
CA LYS A 205 -14.61 -28.45 7.36
C LYS A 205 -14.84 -27.01 6.87
N LEU A 206 -13.80 -26.33 6.38
CA LEU A 206 -13.83 -24.90 6.11
C LEU A 206 -14.10 -24.57 4.63
N PRO A 207 -14.65 -23.37 4.35
CA PRO A 207 -14.80 -22.89 2.97
C PRO A 207 -13.46 -22.85 2.24
N THR A 208 -13.49 -23.13 0.92
CA THR A 208 -12.32 -23.05 0.03
C THR A 208 -12.10 -21.67 -0.58
N THR A 209 -12.94 -20.69 -0.22
CA THR A 209 -12.82 -19.27 -0.58
C THR A 209 -12.94 -18.42 0.68
N SER A 210 -12.43 -17.19 0.63
CA SER A 210 -12.68 -16.20 1.68
C SER A 210 -14.15 -15.80 1.71
N VAL A 211 -14.72 -15.60 2.92
CA VAL A 211 -16.16 -15.36 3.10
C VAL A 211 -16.40 -14.12 3.97
N GLN A 212 -17.34 -13.31 3.53
CA GLN A 212 -17.94 -12.23 4.31
C GLN A 212 -19.34 -12.65 4.74
N TYR A 213 -19.50 -12.96 6.02
CA TYR A 213 -20.81 -13.29 6.61
C TYR A 213 -21.51 -11.99 7.01
N CYS A 214 -22.37 -11.46 6.13
CA CYS A 214 -23.13 -10.22 6.35
C CYS A 214 -24.38 -10.49 7.21
N ASN A 215 -24.20 -11.23 8.30
CA ASN A 215 -25.27 -11.64 9.21
C ASN A 215 -25.49 -10.56 10.29
N PRO A 216 -26.72 -9.97 10.41
CA PRO A 216 -27.04 -8.95 11.41
C PRO A 216 -26.78 -9.36 12.86
N GLN A 217 -26.91 -10.65 13.18
CA GLN A 217 -26.66 -11.15 14.53
C GLN A 217 -25.18 -11.13 14.90
N ARG A 218 -24.29 -11.49 13.94
CA ARG A 218 -22.85 -11.49 14.13
C ARG A 218 -22.11 -11.39 12.80
N PRO A 219 -21.83 -10.19 12.31
CA PRO A 219 -20.95 -10.00 11.16
C PRO A 219 -19.59 -10.64 11.37
N CYS A 220 -19.11 -11.35 10.36
CA CYS A 220 -17.84 -12.05 10.44
C CYS A 220 -17.18 -12.11 9.07
N THR A 221 -15.87 -11.99 9.05
CA THR A 221 -15.01 -12.26 7.88
C THR A 221 -14.18 -13.51 8.14
N TYR A 222 -14.20 -14.46 7.23
CA TYR A 222 -13.29 -15.59 7.17
C TYR A 222 -12.31 -15.42 6.03
N LEU A 223 -11.02 -15.59 6.30
CA LEU A 223 -9.95 -15.36 5.34
C LEU A 223 -9.02 -16.57 5.26
N ILE A 224 -8.71 -16.98 4.03
CA ILE A 224 -7.68 -17.96 3.72
C ILE A 224 -6.35 -17.22 3.64
N CYS A 225 -5.39 -17.61 4.44
CA CYS A 225 -4.02 -17.12 4.49
C CYS A 225 -3.04 -18.22 4.02
N PRO A 226 -1.74 -17.95 3.86
CA PRO A 226 -0.79 -18.95 3.35
C PRO A 226 -0.74 -20.24 4.17
N GLY A 227 -0.59 -21.37 3.49
CA GLY A 227 -0.54 -22.68 4.09
C GLY A 227 -1.81 -23.05 4.85
N ASN A 228 -1.66 -23.45 6.10
CA ASN A 228 -2.75 -23.82 6.99
C ASN A 228 -3.22 -22.67 7.89
N HIS A 229 -2.75 -21.47 7.72
CA HIS A 229 -3.19 -20.29 8.45
C HIS A 229 -4.57 -19.86 7.98
N ARG A 230 -5.50 -19.69 8.92
CA ARG A 230 -6.86 -19.16 8.70
C ARG A 230 -7.13 -18.02 9.67
N ARG A 231 -7.82 -16.98 9.19
CA ARG A 231 -8.18 -15.82 10.01
C ARG A 231 -9.69 -15.64 10.05
N TRP A 232 -10.16 -15.36 11.25
CA TRP A 232 -11.53 -14.86 11.48
C TRP A 232 -11.45 -13.44 12.05
N GLU A 233 -12.26 -12.56 11.51
CA GLU A 233 -12.54 -11.25 12.07
C GLU A 233 -14.02 -11.25 12.46
N ILE A 234 -14.31 -11.25 13.76
CA ILE A 234 -15.65 -11.46 14.30
C ILE A 234 -16.07 -10.20 15.05
N SER A 235 -17.20 -9.61 14.66
CA SER A 235 -17.71 -8.42 15.34
C SER A 235 -18.12 -8.74 16.77
N ILE A 236 -17.70 -7.91 17.73
CA ILE A 236 -18.06 -7.99 19.14
C ILE A 236 -19.42 -7.31 19.32
N ASN A 237 -20.40 -8.04 19.88
CA ASN A 237 -21.74 -7.53 20.05
C ASN A 237 -21.83 -6.52 21.22
N PRO A 238 -22.81 -5.60 21.21
CA PRO A 238 -23.10 -4.76 22.37
C PRO A 238 -23.31 -5.60 23.64
N GLY A 239 -22.63 -5.21 24.73
CA GLY A 239 -22.67 -5.91 26.02
C GLY A 239 -21.67 -7.07 26.19
N GLU A 240 -20.94 -7.46 25.14
CA GLU A 240 -19.81 -8.38 25.26
C GLU A 240 -18.55 -7.62 25.70
N ASP A 241 -17.80 -8.19 26.65
CA ASP A 241 -16.52 -7.63 27.08
C ASP A 241 -15.40 -8.01 26.11
N PRO A 242 -14.74 -7.04 25.41
CA PRO A 242 -13.64 -7.30 24.50
C PRO A 242 -12.47 -8.07 25.12
N GLN A 243 -12.21 -7.91 26.43
CA GLN A 243 -11.16 -8.64 27.12
C GLN A 243 -11.53 -10.11 27.27
N MET A 244 -12.78 -10.41 27.60
CA MET A 244 -13.26 -11.78 27.77
C MET A 244 -13.36 -12.55 26.44
N VAL A 245 -13.80 -11.90 25.36
CA VAL A 245 -13.87 -12.55 24.03
C VAL A 245 -12.49 -12.83 23.43
N SER A 246 -11.47 -12.07 23.82
CA SER A 246 -10.08 -12.28 23.36
C SER A 246 -9.28 -13.24 24.26
N THR A 247 -9.87 -13.83 25.30
CA THR A 247 -9.27 -14.99 25.96
C THR A 247 -9.31 -16.21 25.04
N PRO A 248 -8.43 -17.24 25.21
CA PRO A 248 -8.50 -18.46 24.43
C PRO A 248 -9.90 -19.10 24.47
N GLU A 249 -10.51 -19.22 25.66
CA GLU A 249 -11.85 -19.80 25.85
C GLU A 249 -12.95 -18.98 25.15
N GLY A 250 -12.90 -17.64 25.29
CA GLY A 250 -13.84 -16.73 24.63
C GLY A 250 -13.73 -16.80 23.11
N THR A 251 -12.51 -16.85 22.60
CA THR A 251 -12.22 -16.97 21.17
C THR A 251 -12.72 -18.30 20.61
N TRP A 252 -12.41 -19.44 21.23
CA TRP A 252 -12.90 -20.75 20.80
C TRP A 252 -14.42 -20.86 20.82
N LYS A 253 -15.07 -20.22 21.80
CA LYS A 253 -16.55 -20.14 21.84
C LYS A 253 -17.11 -19.43 20.59
N LEU A 254 -16.45 -18.39 20.12
CA LEU A 254 -16.86 -17.67 18.91
C LEU A 254 -16.51 -18.43 17.62
N LEU A 255 -15.44 -19.23 17.62
CA LEU A 255 -15.04 -20.06 16.47
C LEU A 255 -15.84 -21.37 16.35
N ALA A 256 -16.58 -21.78 17.39
CA ALA A 256 -17.32 -23.05 17.44
C ALA A 256 -18.24 -23.35 16.24
N PRO A 257 -18.86 -22.38 15.54
CA PRO A 257 -19.59 -22.63 14.30
C PRO A 257 -18.77 -23.22 13.15
N TRP A 258 -17.46 -23.09 13.17
CA TRP A 258 -16.55 -23.51 12.09
C TRP A 258 -15.58 -24.61 12.52
N ILE A 259 -14.89 -24.39 13.65
CA ILE A 259 -13.83 -25.28 14.15
C ILE A 259 -13.81 -25.31 15.68
N THR A 260 -13.15 -26.34 16.22
CA THR A 260 -12.97 -26.57 17.66
C THR A 260 -11.47 -26.58 18.01
N PRO A 261 -11.06 -26.59 19.29
CA PRO A 261 -9.67 -26.73 19.70
C PRO A 261 -8.95 -27.98 19.19
N GLN A 262 -9.68 -29.01 18.76
CA GLN A 262 -9.11 -30.22 18.15
C GLN A 262 -8.71 -30.00 16.69
N ASP A 263 -9.25 -28.98 16.05
CA ASP A 263 -9.03 -28.69 14.63
C ASP A 263 -7.85 -27.77 14.37
N GLY A 264 -7.24 -27.18 15.41
CA GLY A 264 -6.09 -26.27 15.23
C GLY A 264 -5.62 -25.60 16.51
N GLU A 265 -4.62 -24.74 16.35
CA GLU A 265 -3.99 -23.99 17.43
C GLU A 265 -4.17 -22.47 17.20
N LEU A 266 -4.54 -21.74 18.26
CA LEU A 266 -4.58 -20.27 18.22
C LEU A 266 -3.17 -19.72 18.10
N TRP A 267 -2.86 -19.14 16.96
CA TRP A 267 -1.59 -18.44 16.76
C TRP A 267 -1.63 -17.03 17.36
N ARG A 268 -2.79 -16.35 17.21
CA ARG A 268 -3.04 -15.03 17.76
C ARG A 268 -4.53 -14.81 17.95
N GLN A 269 -4.89 -14.17 19.06
CA GLN A 269 -6.22 -13.59 19.25
C GLN A 269 -6.08 -12.22 19.93
N ALA A 270 -6.83 -11.26 19.44
CA ALA A 270 -6.86 -9.92 20.04
C ALA A 270 -8.13 -9.18 19.64
N SER A 271 -8.67 -8.42 20.59
CA SER A 271 -9.72 -7.46 20.27
C SER A 271 -9.11 -6.14 19.76
N TYR A 272 -9.70 -5.59 18.72
CA TYR A 272 -9.35 -4.32 18.13
C TYR A 272 -10.58 -3.45 17.95
N ARG A 273 -10.39 -2.16 18.04
CA ARG A 273 -11.35 -1.20 17.51
C ARG A 273 -10.90 -0.80 16.11
N PHE A 274 -11.73 -1.08 15.12
CA PHE A 274 -11.49 -0.68 13.75
C PHE A 274 -11.96 0.76 13.58
N HIS A 275 -11.01 1.65 13.31
CA HIS A 275 -11.24 3.07 13.12
C HIS A 275 -11.09 3.46 11.64
N ALA A 276 -11.69 4.58 11.29
CA ALA A 276 -11.40 5.31 10.05
C ALA A 276 -10.90 6.71 10.42
N LEU A 277 -9.58 6.84 10.62
CA LEU A 277 -8.92 8.07 11.05
C LEU A 277 -7.89 8.52 10.02
N VAL A 278 -7.81 9.82 9.75
CA VAL A 278 -6.82 10.40 8.82
C VAL A 278 -6.21 11.65 9.44
N ALA A 279 -4.89 11.78 9.42
CA ALA A 279 -4.19 12.95 9.95
C ALA A 279 -4.60 14.24 9.21
N ASP A 280 -4.74 15.34 9.97
CA ASP A 280 -5.16 16.64 9.42
C ASP A 280 -4.19 17.17 8.37
N THR A 281 -2.90 16.96 8.59
CA THR A 281 -1.83 17.20 7.62
C THR A 281 -0.81 16.07 7.68
N TRP A 282 -0.10 15.82 6.58
CA TRP A 282 0.89 14.74 6.49
C TRP A 282 2.32 15.26 6.42
N ARG A 283 2.48 16.57 6.34
CA ARG A 283 3.74 17.29 6.43
C ARG A 283 3.59 18.46 7.41
N ASN A 284 4.56 18.58 8.32
CA ASN A 284 4.77 19.79 9.09
C ASN A 284 6.25 20.20 8.96
N LYS A 285 6.55 21.12 8.02
CA LYS A 285 7.89 21.52 7.62
C LYS A 285 8.75 20.31 7.26
N ARG A 286 9.63 19.84 8.19
CA ARG A 286 10.58 18.73 8.01
C ARG A 286 10.03 17.37 8.42
N PHE A 287 8.86 17.32 9.03
CA PHE A 287 8.23 16.08 9.50
C PHE A 287 7.18 15.59 8.51
N PHE A 288 7.26 14.29 8.22
CA PHE A 288 6.31 13.57 7.37
C PHE A 288 5.69 12.42 8.15
N LEU A 289 4.43 12.14 7.91
CA LEU A 289 3.73 10.96 8.44
C LEU A 289 3.47 9.97 7.30
N ALA A 290 3.65 8.67 7.58
CA ALA A 290 3.40 7.60 6.62
C ALA A 290 2.83 6.34 7.30
N GLY A 291 1.95 5.61 6.64
CA GLY A 291 1.26 4.45 7.19
C GLY A 291 0.33 4.80 8.34
N ASP A 292 0.23 3.92 9.35
CA ASP A 292 -0.73 4.08 10.45
C ASP A 292 -0.50 5.35 11.29
N SER A 293 0.66 5.98 11.21
CA SER A 293 0.89 7.30 11.80
C SER A 293 0.08 8.41 11.12
N ALA A 294 -0.19 8.26 9.81
CA ALA A 294 -0.96 9.19 9.01
C ALA A 294 -2.44 8.79 8.86
N HIS A 295 -2.74 7.49 8.85
CA HIS A 295 -4.11 6.99 8.64
C HIS A 295 -4.35 5.61 9.23
N GLN A 296 -5.53 5.40 9.77
CA GLN A 296 -6.02 4.12 10.26
C GLN A 296 -7.28 3.75 9.48
N GLN A 297 -7.30 2.55 8.90
CA GLN A 297 -8.38 2.11 8.03
C GLN A 297 -9.02 0.82 8.55
N PRO A 298 -10.35 0.63 8.41
CA PRO A 298 -10.98 -0.66 8.64
C PRO A 298 -10.37 -1.75 7.72
N PRO A 299 -10.19 -2.99 8.18
CA PRO A 299 -9.40 -3.99 7.46
C PRO A 299 -10.13 -4.69 6.30
N PHE A 300 -11.40 -4.41 6.02
CA PHE A 300 -12.28 -5.16 5.12
C PHE A 300 -11.75 -5.45 3.70
N LEU A 301 -10.74 -4.74 3.25
CA LEU A 301 -10.05 -5.01 1.98
C LEU A 301 -8.55 -5.32 2.15
N GLY A 302 -8.05 -5.36 3.38
CA GLY A 302 -6.63 -5.63 3.66
C GLY A 302 -5.66 -4.57 3.13
N GLN A 303 -6.07 -3.29 3.05
CA GLN A 303 -5.29 -2.25 2.37
C GLN A 303 -4.39 -1.41 3.29
N GLY A 304 -4.42 -1.57 4.62
CA GLY A 304 -3.66 -0.71 5.55
C GLY A 304 -2.16 -0.68 5.26
N MET A 305 -1.50 -1.84 5.26
CA MET A 305 -0.07 -1.94 4.94
C MET A 305 0.24 -1.45 3.51
N CYS A 306 -0.62 -1.79 2.53
CA CYS A 306 -0.44 -1.37 1.15
C CYS A 306 -0.43 0.16 1.02
N GLN A 307 -1.30 0.86 1.73
CA GLN A 307 -1.31 2.32 1.76
C GLN A 307 -0.02 2.88 2.38
N GLY A 308 0.44 2.30 3.49
CA GLY A 308 1.70 2.70 4.11
C GLY A 308 2.92 2.53 3.19
N VAL A 309 2.96 1.44 2.41
CA VAL A 309 4.01 1.24 1.39
C VAL A 309 3.89 2.28 0.27
N ARG A 310 2.67 2.61 -0.19
CA ARG A 310 2.45 3.69 -1.16
C ARG A 310 2.91 5.04 -0.63
N ASP A 311 2.70 5.31 0.67
CA ASP A 311 3.19 6.54 1.31
C ASP A 311 4.72 6.59 1.28
N ALA A 312 5.37 5.48 1.67
CA ALA A 312 6.83 5.38 1.64
C ALA A 312 7.40 5.64 0.24
N VAL A 313 6.84 4.99 -0.80
CA VAL A 313 7.25 5.23 -2.19
C VAL A 313 7.07 6.70 -2.56
N ASN A 314 5.90 7.27 -2.23
CA ASN A 314 5.52 8.62 -2.64
C ASN A 314 6.37 9.71 -1.95
N VAL A 315 6.72 9.56 -0.66
CA VAL A 315 7.59 10.51 0.04
C VAL A 315 9.06 10.34 -0.32
N CYS A 316 9.54 9.09 -0.48
CA CYS A 316 10.96 8.82 -0.72
C CYS A 316 11.46 9.35 -2.07
N TRP A 317 10.68 9.21 -3.17
CA TRP A 317 11.14 9.76 -4.45
C TRP A 317 11.18 11.30 -4.47
N ARG A 318 10.29 11.95 -3.68
CA ARG A 318 10.33 13.41 -3.52
C ARG A 318 11.52 13.87 -2.71
N LEU A 319 11.83 13.17 -1.63
CA LEU A 319 13.04 13.42 -0.84
C LEU A 319 14.29 13.19 -1.69
N GLU A 320 14.34 12.14 -2.51
CA GLU A 320 15.43 11.94 -3.48
C GLU A 320 15.55 13.13 -4.45
N ALA A 321 14.43 13.59 -5.01
CA ALA A 321 14.43 14.71 -5.95
C ALA A 321 14.99 16.00 -5.31
N VAL A 322 14.64 16.29 -4.06
CA VAL A 322 15.13 17.46 -3.31
C VAL A 322 16.59 17.27 -2.90
N LEU A 323 16.95 16.13 -2.32
CA LEU A 323 18.28 15.90 -1.75
C LEU A 323 19.37 15.62 -2.81
N ARG A 324 19.01 15.10 -3.99
CA ARG A 324 19.97 14.65 -5.03
C ARG A 324 19.82 15.40 -6.34
N ASN A 325 18.63 15.82 -6.71
CA ASN A 325 18.36 16.33 -8.05
C ASN A 325 18.07 17.84 -8.07
N GLY A 326 18.17 18.54 -6.93
CA GLY A 326 18.00 19.99 -6.82
C GLY A 326 16.56 20.47 -6.98
N ALA A 327 15.57 19.60 -6.82
CA ALA A 327 14.17 20.01 -6.81
C ALA A 327 13.86 20.94 -5.62
N SER A 328 12.89 21.83 -5.81
CA SER A 328 12.45 22.73 -4.73
C SER A 328 11.84 21.96 -3.56
N ASP A 329 12.07 22.44 -2.33
CA ASP A 329 11.42 21.90 -1.12
C ASP A 329 9.88 21.94 -1.22
N THR A 330 9.32 22.85 -2.02
CA THR A 330 7.88 22.93 -2.29
C THR A 330 7.31 21.67 -2.96
N LEU A 331 8.14 20.86 -3.63
CA LEU A 331 7.73 19.56 -4.16
C LEU A 331 7.23 18.64 -3.05
N LEU A 332 7.82 18.73 -1.85
CA LEU A 332 7.46 17.91 -0.70
C LEU A 332 6.04 18.21 -0.18
N ASP A 333 5.51 19.41 -0.39
CA ASP A 333 4.14 19.77 0.00
C ASP A 333 3.10 18.96 -0.76
N SER A 334 3.41 18.57 -1.99
CA SER A 334 2.52 17.76 -2.82
C SER A 334 2.29 16.34 -2.25
N TYR A 335 3.19 15.82 -1.41
CA TYR A 335 3.05 14.52 -0.77
C TYR A 335 1.75 14.40 0.03
N GLY A 336 1.59 15.30 1.03
CA GLY A 336 0.45 15.25 1.92
C GLY A 336 -0.88 15.54 1.21
N VAL A 337 -0.89 16.49 0.27
CA VAL A 337 -2.07 16.82 -0.53
C VAL A 337 -2.55 15.60 -1.32
N GLU A 338 -1.63 14.92 -1.97
CA GLU A 338 -1.88 13.82 -2.89
C GLU A 338 -2.29 12.54 -2.15
N ARG A 339 -1.47 12.14 -1.16
CA ARG A 339 -1.69 10.90 -0.43
C ARG A 339 -2.90 10.96 0.48
N LYS A 340 -3.12 12.10 1.16
CA LYS A 340 -4.31 12.28 2.00
C LYS A 340 -5.59 12.14 1.18
N ALA A 341 -5.70 12.81 0.04
CA ALA A 341 -6.89 12.73 -0.82
C ALA A 341 -7.14 11.29 -1.30
N HIS A 342 -6.08 10.60 -1.75
CA HIS A 342 -6.16 9.21 -2.22
C HIS A 342 -6.59 8.24 -1.11
N VAL A 343 -6.00 8.37 0.09
CA VAL A 343 -6.34 7.54 1.25
C VAL A 343 -7.75 7.81 1.74
N MET A 344 -8.18 9.07 1.79
CA MET A 344 -9.55 9.42 2.18
C MET A 344 -10.58 8.78 1.24
N GLU A 345 -10.38 8.86 -0.07
CA GLU A 345 -11.31 8.25 -1.02
C GLU A 345 -11.36 6.74 -0.87
N LEU A 346 -10.20 6.07 -0.77
CA LEU A 346 -10.16 4.63 -0.54
C LEU A 346 -10.81 4.25 0.80
N THR A 347 -10.55 4.98 1.86
CA THR A 347 -11.16 4.75 3.18
C THR A 347 -12.68 4.85 3.12
N MET A 348 -13.22 5.81 2.36
CA MET A 348 -14.67 5.92 2.16
C MET A 348 -15.25 4.73 1.39
N ARG A 349 -14.55 4.20 0.39
CA ARG A 349 -14.93 2.97 -0.33
C ARG A 349 -14.91 1.75 0.59
N ILE A 350 -13.85 1.61 1.39
CA ILE A 350 -13.71 0.52 2.40
C ILE A 350 -14.81 0.62 3.46
N LYS A 351 -15.11 1.83 3.94
CA LYS A 351 -16.21 2.08 4.89
C LYS A 351 -17.57 1.68 4.28
N GLY A 352 -17.78 1.92 2.99
CA GLY A 352 -18.97 1.47 2.27
C GLY A 352 -19.12 -0.06 2.29
N ILE A 353 -18.03 -0.80 2.07
CA ILE A 353 -17.99 -2.27 2.18
C ILE A 353 -18.21 -2.70 3.65
N GLY A 354 -17.59 -2.01 4.60
CA GLY A 354 -17.80 -2.24 6.03
C GLY A 354 -19.28 -2.13 6.41
N LYS A 355 -19.94 -1.05 6.04
CA LYS A 355 -21.40 -0.86 6.28
C LYS A 355 -22.25 -1.95 5.67
N LEU A 356 -21.85 -2.49 4.51
CA LEU A 356 -22.54 -3.63 3.90
C LEU A 356 -22.42 -4.88 4.78
N ILE A 357 -21.23 -5.13 5.36
CA ILE A 357 -20.98 -6.30 6.21
C ILE A 357 -21.67 -6.15 7.57
N THR A 358 -21.65 -4.95 8.16
CA THR A 358 -22.00 -4.70 9.56
C THR A 358 -23.43 -4.23 9.79
N GLU A 359 -24.31 -4.26 8.79
CA GLU A 359 -25.73 -3.92 8.99
C GLU A 359 -26.38 -4.86 10.03
N ARG A 360 -26.85 -4.27 11.13
CA ARG A 360 -27.40 -4.99 12.29
C ARG A 360 -28.93 -5.12 12.29
N ASP A 361 -29.61 -4.27 11.57
CA ASP A 361 -31.05 -4.33 11.42
C ASP A 361 -31.41 -5.39 10.38
N VAL A 362 -32.18 -6.41 10.77
CA VAL A 362 -32.52 -7.55 9.91
C VAL A 362 -33.32 -7.12 8.68
N GLU A 363 -34.25 -6.18 8.82
CA GLU A 363 -35.07 -5.71 7.70
C GLU A 363 -34.25 -4.86 6.71
N LYS A 364 -33.37 -3.99 7.23
CA LYS A 364 -32.44 -3.24 6.38
C LYS A 364 -31.43 -4.16 5.69
N ALA A 365 -30.96 -5.21 6.37
CA ALA A 365 -30.07 -6.20 5.78
C ALA A 365 -30.75 -6.98 4.66
N ARG A 366 -32.02 -7.40 4.82
CA ARG A 366 -32.80 -8.02 3.75
C ARG A 366 -33.04 -7.07 2.57
N ALA A 367 -33.35 -5.80 2.86
CA ALA A 367 -33.51 -4.78 1.82
C ALA A 367 -32.19 -4.55 1.05
N ARG A 368 -31.03 -4.52 1.76
CA ARG A 368 -29.69 -4.50 1.15
C ARG A 368 -29.48 -5.68 0.22
N ASP A 369 -29.77 -6.90 0.69
CA ASP A 369 -29.58 -8.14 -0.06
C ASP A 369 -30.45 -8.14 -1.32
N ALA A 370 -31.72 -7.81 -1.19
CA ALA A 370 -32.66 -7.70 -2.32
C ALA A 370 -32.18 -6.67 -3.35
N LYS A 371 -31.72 -5.49 -2.89
CA LYS A 371 -31.20 -4.44 -3.77
C LYS A 371 -29.97 -4.92 -4.56
N LEU A 372 -28.99 -5.54 -3.89
CA LEU A 372 -27.77 -6.05 -4.55
C LEU A 372 -28.07 -7.12 -5.58
N LEU A 373 -29.04 -8.01 -5.29
CA LEU A 373 -29.48 -9.05 -6.22
C LEU A 373 -30.25 -8.44 -7.41
N ASP A 374 -31.10 -7.46 -7.18
CA ASP A 374 -31.83 -6.76 -8.25
C ASP A 374 -30.86 -6.01 -9.20
N GLU A 375 -29.88 -5.28 -8.66
CA GLU A 375 -28.86 -4.56 -9.44
C GLU A 375 -28.05 -5.48 -10.37
N CYS A 376 -27.92 -6.77 -10.06
CA CYS A 376 -27.23 -7.75 -10.92
C CYS A 376 -28.19 -8.70 -11.67
N GLY A 377 -29.49 -8.41 -11.66
CA GLY A 377 -30.52 -9.25 -12.32
C GLY A 377 -30.61 -10.67 -11.75
N GLY A 378 -30.35 -10.83 -10.45
CA GLY A 378 -30.36 -12.12 -9.74
C GLY A 378 -29.10 -12.98 -9.93
N LEU A 379 -28.18 -12.59 -10.82
CA LEU A 379 -26.94 -13.32 -11.10
C LEU A 379 -25.71 -12.52 -10.62
N VAL A 380 -25.15 -12.89 -9.47
CA VAL A 380 -23.99 -12.22 -8.89
C VAL A 380 -22.76 -12.40 -9.76
N LYS A 381 -22.31 -11.33 -10.41
CA LYS A 381 -21.06 -11.29 -11.18
C LYS A 381 -19.88 -10.97 -10.28
N ALA A 382 -18.73 -11.57 -10.56
CA ALA A 382 -17.50 -11.24 -9.86
C ALA A 382 -17.02 -9.83 -10.25
N MET A 383 -16.70 -9.00 -9.26
CA MET A 383 -16.11 -7.67 -9.41
C MET A 383 -14.62 -7.73 -9.05
N PRO A 384 -13.71 -7.24 -9.89
CA PRO A 384 -12.30 -7.21 -9.58
C PRO A 384 -12.00 -6.31 -8.36
N ARG A 385 -11.23 -6.81 -7.40
CA ARG A 385 -10.79 -6.05 -6.22
C ARG A 385 -10.01 -4.79 -6.59
N GLN A 386 -9.31 -4.81 -7.74
CA GLN A 386 -8.50 -3.70 -8.25
C GLN A 386 -9.35 -2.46 -8.60
N GLU A 387 -10.63 -2.63 -8.92
CA GLU A 387 -11.55 -1.52 -9.21
C GLU A 387 -11.85 -0.66 -7.98
N VAL A 388 -11.58 -1.16 -6.77
CA VAL A 388 -11.76 -0.38 -5.54
C VAL A 388 -10.66 0.68 -5.37
N GLN A 389 -9.47 0.47 -5.97
CA GLN A 389 -8.36 1.41 -5.87
C GLN A 389 -8.68 2.70 -6.64
N PRO A 390 -8.70 3.89 -6.00
CA PRO A 390 -8.93 5.14 -6.70
C PRO A 390 -7.68 5.58 -7.48
N ALA A 391 -7.86 6.49 -8.43
CA ALA A 391 -6.76 7.23 -9.04
C ALA A 391 -6.34 8.40 -8.15
N LEU A 392 -5.10 8.89 -8.33
CA LEU A 392 -4.71 10.20 -7.80
C LEU A 392 -5.49 11.29 -8.54
N THR A 393 -6.12 12.19 -7.81
CA THR A 393 -6.96 13.25 -8.40
C THR A 393 -6.36 14.65 -8.26
N VAL A 394 -5.49 14.83 -7.27
CA VAL A 394 -4.82 16.09 -6.92
C VAL A 394 -3.31 15.87 -6.76
N GLY A 395 -2.56 16.95 -6.59
CA GLY A 395 -1.12 16.93 -6.41
C GLY A 395 -0.35 17.09 -7.71
N LEU A 396 0.78 16.41 -7.83
CA LEU A 396 1.69 16.53 -8.98
C LEU A 396 1.17 15.72 -10.17
N LEU A 397 0.23 16.30 -10.90
CA LEU A 397 -0.42 15.71 -12.07
C LEU A 397 -0.53 16.75 -13.18
N SER A 398 -0.54 16.31 -14.43
CA SER A 398 -0.79 17.16 -15.59
C SER A 398 -2.05 18.01 -15.41
N PRO A 399 -2.07 19.28 -15.81
CA PRO A 399 -3.29 20.09 -15.82
C PRO A 399 -4.33 19.57 -16.82
N VAL A 400 -3.92 18.79 -17.82
CA VAL A 400 -4.81 18.23 -18.82
C VAL A 400 -5.56 17.03 -18.25
N LEU A 401 -6.87 17.12 -18.16
CA LEU A 401 -7.73 16.06 -17.63
C LEU A 401 -7.84 14.90 -18.61
N HIS A 402 -7.59 13.70 -18.12
CA HIS A 402 -7.76 12.46 -18.88
C HIS A 402 -8.06 11.29 -17.93
N PRO A 403 -8.89 10.29 -18.30
CA PRO A 403 -9.22 9.14 -17.44
C PRO A 403 -8.03 8.32 -16.97
N ALA A 404 -6.94 8.26 -17.73
CA ALA A 404 -5.72 7.56 -17.36
C ALA A 404 -4.83 8.35 -16.38
N ARG A 405 -4.99 9.69 -16.28
CA ARG A 405 -4.20 10.55 -15.40
C ARG A 405 -4.39 10.14 -13.93
N GLY A 406 -3.29 10.00 -13.21
CA GLY A 406 -3.30 9.61 -11.80
C GLY A 406 -3.59 8.12 -11.54
N THR A 407 -3.77 7.29 -12.57
CA THR A 407 -3.81 5.83 -12.41
C THR A 407 -2.40 5.25 -12.43
N ILE A 408 -2.25 4.01 -11.94
CA ILE A 408 -0.98 3.29 -12.03
C ILE A 408 -0.70 2.92 -13.48
N PHE A 409 0.54 3.13 -13.95
CA PHE A 409 0.93 2.77 -15.30
C PHE A 409 1.16 1.26 -15.44
N PRO A 410 0.63 0.61 -16.48
CA PRO A 410 0.84 -0.82 -16.70
C PRO A 410 2.32 -1.19 -16.78
N GLN A 411 2.63 -2.41 -16.36
CA GLN A 411 3.96 -3.01 -16.51
C GLN A 411 3.85 -4.24 -17.40
N PRO A 412 4.12 -4.14 -18.73
CA PRO A 412 4.10 -5.30 -19.60
C PRO A 412 5.29 -6.23 -19.38
N LEU A 413 5.15 -7.48 -19.83
CA LEU A 413 6.28 -8.36 -20.10
C LEU A 413 6.87 -8.02 -21.46
N LEU A 414 8.17 -7.75 -21.51
CA LEU A 414 8.94 -7.49 -22.71
C LEU A 414 9.89 -8.66 -22.99
N GLN A 415 10.15 -8.92 -24.27
CA GLN A 415 11.14 -9.91 -24.67
C GLN A 415 12.53 -9.29 -24.66
N ASN A 416 13.49 -9.94 -23.97
CA ASN A 416 14.89 -9.55 -24.06
C ASN A 416 15.55 -10.09 -25.34
N LYS A 417 16.84 -9.76 -25.54
CA LYS A 417 17.62 -10.21 -26.72
C LYS A 417 17.73 -11.74 -26.84
N ASP A 418 17.62 -12.44 -25.71
CA ASP A 418 17.75 -13.89 -25.63
C ASP A 418 16.37 -14.59 -25.72
N GLY A 419 15.30 -13.83 -26.00
CA GLY A 419 13.93 -14.33 -26.10
C GLY A 419 13.26 -14.58 -24.74
N GLN A 420 13.89 -14.21 -23.61
CA GLN A 420 13.33 -14.41 -22.27
C GLN A 420 12.42 -13.24 -21.87
N PRO A 421 11.31 -13.51 -21.15
CA PRO A 421 10.44 -12.47 -20.64
C PRO A 421 11.12 -11.69 -19.51
N LEU A 422 11.08 -10.36 -19.61
CA LEU A 422 11.47 -9.42 -18.55
C LEU A 422 10.32 -8.44 -18.28
N ARG A 423 10.13 -8.06 -17.04
CA ARG A 423 9.19 -6.98 -16.71
C ARG A 423 9.77 -5.65 -17.18
N MET A 424 8.92 -4.74 -17.64
CA MET A 424 9.35 -3.44 -18.17
C MET A 424 10.25 -2.66 -17.18
N ASP A 425 9.96 -2.71 -15.88
CA ASP A 425 10.74 -1.98 -14.86
C ASP A 425 12.14 -2.59 -14.58
N GLU A 426 12.41 -3.80 -15.07
CA GLU A 426 13.77 -4.39 -15.05
C GLU A 426 14.66 -3.75 -16.12
N ILE A 427 14.06 -3.17 -17.16
CA ILE A 427 14.74 -2.42 -18.23
C ILE A 427 14.72 -0.92 -17.93
N PHE A 428 13.57 -0.41 -17.47
CA PHE A 428 13.34 1.01 -17.16
C PHE A 428 13.03 1.19 -15.66
N PRO A 429 14.05 1.28 -14.81
CA PRO A 429 13.86 1.37 -13.35
C PRO A 429 13.04 2.61 -12.95
N ALA A 430 12.66 2.70 -11.67
CA ALA A 430 11.90 3.84 -11.16
C ALA A 430 12.61 5.16 -11.42
N GLY A 431 11.85 6.13 -11.92
CA GLY A 431 12.28 7.44 -12.34
C GLY A 431 11.25 8.03 -13.29
N TRP A 432 11.40 9.31 -13.65
CA TRP A 432 10.56 9.91 -14.67
C TRP A 432 10.75 9.23 -16.02
N LYS A 433 9.64 8.86 -16.68
CA LYS A 433 9.65 8.17 -17.98
C LYS A 433 8.63 8.81 -18.91
N ILE A 434 8.94 8.84 -20.20
CA ILE A 434 7.94 8.95 -21.26
C ILE A 434 7.96 7.65 -22.08
N ILE A 435 6.85 6.97 -22.10
CA ILE A 435 6.69 5.69 -22.82
C ILE A 435 5.77 5.92 -24.01
N PHE A 436 6.28 5.64 -25.19
CA PHE A 436 5.57 5.73 -26.46
C PHE A 436 5.02 4.37 -26.87
N SER A 437 3.83 4.37 -27.48
CA SER A 437 3.29 3.23 -28.20
C SER A 437 4.06 2.97 -29.49
N SER A 438 3.92 1.78 -30.07
CA SER A 438 4.46 1.44 -31.39
C SER A 438 3.94 2.34 -32.53
N GLN A 439 2.78 2.97 -32.32
CA GLN A 439 2.14 3.85 -33.30
C GLN A 439 2.57 5.32 -33.19
N ALA A 440 3.42 5.68 -32.20
CA ALA A 440 3.89 7.05 -32.07
C ALA A 440 4.76 7.44 -33.27
N GLY A 441 4.41 8.53 -33.93
CA GLY A 441 5.16 9.08 -35.06
C GLY A 441 6.51 9.65 -34.66
N ALA A 442 7.45 9.77 -35.62
CA ALA A 442 8.79 10.30 -35.36
C ALA A 442 8.79 11.74 -34.82
N GLU A 443 7.75 12.53 -35.11
CA GLU A 443 7.57 13.88 -34.57
C GLU A 443 7.35 13.88 -33.05
N CYS A 444 6.62 12.88 -32.51
CA CYS A 444 6.42 12.74 -31.06
C CYS A 444 7.75 12.44 -30.34
N LEU A 445 8.56 11.54 -30.92
CA LEU A 445 9.88 11.21 -30.38
C LEU A 445 10.83 12.42 -30.47
N ARG A 446 10.82 13.17 -31.58
CA ARG A 446 11.62 14.40 -31.74
C ARG A 446 11.22 15.48 -30.73
N ALA A 447 9.95 15.56 -30.35
CA ALA A 447 9.49 16.52 -29.33
C ALA A 447 10.20 16.34 -27.99
N THR A 448 10.62 15.12 -27.63
CA THR A 448 11.39 14.89 -26.40
C THR A 448 12.82 15.40 -26.46
N SER A 449 13.47 15.38 -27.63
CA SER A 449 14.87 15.77 -27.78
C SER A 449 15.09 17.29 -27.66
N THR A 450 14.07 18.10 -27.80
CA THR A 450 14.12 19.56 -27.59
C THR A 450 14.02 19.93 -26.09
N HIS A 451 13.72 18.95 -25.24
CA HIS A 451 13.52 19.14 -23.81
C HIS A 451 14.62 18.39 -23.03
N HIS A 452 15.65 19.12 -22.60
CA HIS A 452 16.73 18.58 -21.76
C HIS A 452 16.28 18.39 -20.31
N LEU A 453 15.40 17.41 -20.07
CA LEU A 453 15.12 16.91 -18.73
C LEU A 453 16.14 15.79 -18.44
N SER A 454 17.18 16.12 -17.70
CA SER A 454 18.41 15.30 -17.50
C SER A 454 18.15 13.92 -16.90
N HIS A 455 16.93 13.65 -16.40
CA HIS A 455 16.56 12.38 -15.74
C HIS A 455 15.34 11.70 -16.36
N LEU A 456 14.87 12.16 -17.55
CA LEU A 456 13.74 11.56 -18.24
C LEU A 456 14.18 10.37 -19.09
N GLN A 457 13.70 9.18 -18.73
CA GLN A 457 13.87 7.98 -19.56
C GLN A 457 12.88 8.02 -20.72
N VAL A 458 13.31 7.75 -21.93
CA VAL A 458 12.46 7.74 -23.14
C VAL A 458 12.51 6.36 -23.77
N ALA A 459 11.35 5.76 -24.00
CA ALA A 459 11.24 4.46 -24.66
C ALA A 459 10.01 4.38 -25.58
N GLN A 460 10.15 3.62 -26.65
CA GLN A 460 9.04 3.22 -27.53
C GLN A 460 8.88 1.69 -27.46
N ILE A 461 7.73 1.24 -26.98
CA ILE A 461 7.43 -0.19 -26.80
C ILE A 461 6.75 -0.73 -28.07
N GLY A 462 7.07 -1.99 -28.42
CA GLY A 462 6.55 -2.64 -29.63
C GLY A 462 7.33 -2.33 -30.90
N VAL A 463 8.51 -1.72 -30.78
CA VAL A 463 9.41 -1.40 -31.90
C VAL A 463 10.82 -1.88 -31.61
N GLY A 464 11.49 -2.47 -32.59
CA GLY A 464 12.87 -2.94 -32.46
C GLY A 464 13.02 -4.07 -31.44
N GLN A 465 13.87 -3.86 -30.43
CA GLN A 465 14.19 -4.86 -29.40
C GLN A 465 13.23 -4.86 -28.19
N LEU A 466 12.27 -3.93 -28.15
CA LEU A 466 11.32 -3.79 -27.05
C LEU A 466 9.96 -4.39 -27.44
N VAL A 467 9.95 -5.68 -27.70
CA VAL A 467 8.74 -6.41 -28.10
C VAL A 467 7.90 -6.78 -26.88
N GLU A 468 6.66 -6.37 -26.86
CA GLU A 468 5.69 -6.75 -25.83
C GLU A 468 5.12 -8.15 -26.10
N LEU A 469 5.01 -8.98 -25.05
CA LEU A 469 4.58 -10.38 -25.20
C LEU A 469 3.07 -10.57 -25.11
N GLU A 470 2.35 -9.77 -24.33
CA GLU A 470 0.95 -10.02 -23.94
C GLU A 470 -0.02 -8.90 -24.34
N ASN A 471 0.45 -7.89 -25.07
CA ASN A 471 -0.33 -6.73 -25.52
C ASN A 471 -1.02 -5.92 -24.38
N VAL A 472 -0.53 -6.00 -23.14
CA VAL A 472 -1.08 -5.26 -22.00
C VAL A 472 -1.01 -3.76 -22.25
N LEU A 473 0.16 -3.27 -22.66
CA LEU A 473 0.40 -1.86 -22.91
C LEU A 473 -0.18 -1.42 -24.26
N ALA A 474 -0.10 -2.24 -25.30
CA ALA A 474 -0.72 -1.96 -26.59
C ALA A 474 -2.24 -1.77 -26.45
N ASN A 475 -2.91 -2.66 -25.71
CA ASN A 475 -4.34 -2.56 -25.41
C ASN A 475 -4.66 -1.33 -24.54
N TRP A 476 -3.77 -0.99 -23.60
CA TRP A 476 -3.92 0.19 -22.76
C TRP A 476 -3.86 1.48 -23.58
N PHE A 477 -2.88 1.62 -24.49
CA PHE A 477 -2.78 2.78 -25.38
C PHE A 477 -4.00 2.90 -26.29
N ALA A 478 -4.46 1.77 -26.86
CA ALA A 478 -5.66 1.74 -27.72
C ALA A 478 -6.92 2.13 -26.93
N LYS A 479 -7.11 1.58 -25.73
CA LYS A 479 -8.24 1.92 -24.83
C LYS A 479 -8.32 3.40 -24.52
N HIS A 480 -7.19 4.05 -24.33
CA HIS A 480 -7.10 5.46 -23.95
C HIS A 480 -6.96 6.42 -25.13
N ALA A 481 -6.85 5.89 -26.38
CA ALA A 481 -6.66 6.66 -27.60
C ALA A 481 -5.47 7.66 -27.52
N VAL A 482 -4.34 7.21 -26.96
CA VAL A 482 -3.12 8.01 -26.76
C VAL A 482 -1.89 7.31 -27.33
N VAL A 483 -0.84 8.08 -27.65
CA VAL A 483 0.40 7.57 -28.23
C VAL A 483 1.57 7.60 -27.24
N ALA A 484 1.45 8.36 -26.13
CA ALA A 484 2.47 8.40 -25.11
C ALA A 484 1.86 8.59 -23.70
N ALA A 485 2.61 8.15 -22.70
CA ALA A 485 2.32 8.40 -21.29
C ALA A 485 3.58 8.92 -20.58
N ILE A 486 3.43 9.97 -19.79
CA ILE A 486 4.46 10.46 -18.88
C ILE A 486 4.21 9.84 -17.52
N VAL A 487 5.19 9.06 -17.05
CA VAL A 487 5.11 8.24 -15.84
C VAL A 487 6.06 8.78 -14.79
N ARG A 488 5.55 8.94 -13.58
CA ARG A 488 6.27 9.42 -12.41
C ARG A 488 7.18 8.34 -11.81
N PRO A 489 8.13 8.72 -10.91
CA PRO A 489 8.98 7.75 -10.23
C PRO A 489 8.23 6.69 -9.40
N ASP A 490 7.04 7.01 -8.88
CA ASP A 490 6.14 6.10 -8.16
C ASP A 490 5.20 5.30 -9.09
N GLN A 491 5.46 5.31 -10.40
CA GLN A 491 4.72 4.59 -11.44
C GLN A 491 3.28 5.08 -11.69
N TYR A 492 2.86 6.18 -11.08
CA TYR A 492 1.59 6.82 -11.43
C TYR A 492 1.74 7.67 -12.70
N ILE A 493 0.67 7.74 -13.47
CA ILE A 493 0.64 8.52 -14.71
C ILE A 493 0.49 10.00 -14.37
N TYR A 494 1.53 10.79 -14.70
CA TYR A 494 1.45 12.25 -14.64
C TYR A 494 0.43 12.77 -15.65
N GLY A 495 0.56 12.37 -16.91
CA GLY A 495 -0.31 12.74 -18.01
C GLY A 495 -0.09 11.85 -19.22
N VAL A 496 -0.96 12.00 -20.22
CA VAL A 496 -0.91 11.24 -21.48
C VAL A 496 -0.95 12.19 -22.67
N CYS A 497 -0.44 11.74 -23.81
CA CYS A 497 -0.31 12.56 -25.03
C CYS A 497 -0.92 11.81 -26.22
N ALA A 498 -1.76 12.49 -27.02
CA ALA A 498 -2.32 11.96 -28.25
C ALA A 498 -1.47 12.33 -29.48
N ASN A 499 -0.62 13.35 -29.38
CA ASN A 499 0.21 13.87 -30.48
C ASN A 499 1.47 14.60 -29.98
N ALA A 500 2.30 15.08 -30.89
CA ALA A 500 3.56 15.77 -30.58
C ALA A 500 3.37 17.09 -29.79
N ASN A 501 2.30 17.83 -30.07
CA ASN A 501 2.03 19.08 -29.34
C ASN A 501 1.71 18.82 -27.88
N ASP A 502 0.94 17.76 -27.60
CA ASP A 502 0.67 17.35 -26.21
C ASP A 502 1.96 16.97 -25.49
N VAL A 503 2.88 16.24 -26.16
CA VAL A 503 4.20 15.90 -25.59
C VAL A 503 4.94 17.16 -25.19
N MET A 504 5.06 18.16 -26.08
CA MET A 504 5.75 19.41 -25.80
C MET A 504 5.10 20.16 -24.62
N GLN A 505 3.78 20.34 -24.66
CA GLN A 505 3.04 21.05 -23.63
C GLN A 505 3.21 20.41 -22.24
N GLN A 506 3.15 19.10 -22.16
CA GLN A 506 3.29 18.40 -20.88
C GLN A 506 4.72 18.38 -20.35
N LEU A 507 5.72 18.29 -21.24
CA LEU A 507 7.13 18.40 -20.85
C LEU A 507 7.49 19.82 -20.42
N ASP A 508 6.91 20.85 -21.04
CA ASP A 508 7.08 22.24 -20.58
C ASP A 508 6.49 22.45 -19.19
N ALA A 509 5.34 21.87 -18.90
CA ALA A 509 4.76 21.92 -17.57
C ALA A 509 5.63 21.21 -16.50
N LEU A 510 6.33 20.13 -16.87
CA LEU A 510 7.26 19.43 -15.99
C LEU A 510 8.55 20.20 -15.69
N LYS A 511 9.00 21.09 -16.58
CA LYS A 511 10.18 21.93 -16.35
C LYS A 511 10.02 22.95 -15.24
N LEU A 512 8.77 23.23 -14.86
CA LEU A 512 8.43 24.18 -13.80
C LEU A 512 8.50 23.55 -12.41
N LEU A 513 8.81 22.26 -12.30
CA LEU A 513 8.95 21.46 -11.08
C LEU A 513 10.41 21.23 -10.71
#